data_b2813beb460a12b5bc69832c9a9ddceb
#
_entry.id   b2813beb460a12b5bc69832c9a9ddceb
#
_cell.length_a   1.000
_cell.length_b   1.000
_cell.length_c   1.000
_cell.angle_alpha   90.00
_cell.angle_beta   90.00
_cell.angle_gamma   90.00
#
_symmetry.space_group_name_H-M   'P 1'
#
loop_
_entity.id
_entity.type
_entity.pdbx_description
1 polymer ?
#
loop_
_entity_poly.entity_id
_entity_poly.type
_entity_poly.pdbx_seq_one_letter_code
_entity_poly.pdbx_strand_id
1 'polypeptide(L)'
;SACLVGSEMCIRDREGSIMKKNLITVIILALVLANLILTAILVFTIIPQTKKSNQLIDQVCSAINLELQSGENTPATPEVPIEDVETYAITDGFTVNLKQGEDGKQHYAVFSVSLSLNTKSDGYKTYGGSEGLAAKVTIIQSEINTIVNGYTLDEFNANGYQNVKDDILKTLQDMFGGSDFIVGVNFSSVQTE
;
A
#
# COMPACT_ATOMS: atom_id res chain seq x y z
N SER A 1 5.97 85.91 32.14
CA SER A 1 5.46 85.68 30.77
C SER A 1 6.38 84.78 29.95
N ALA A 2 6.54 83.52 30.31
CA ALA A 2 7.27 82.58 29.48
C ALA A 2 7.02 81.14 29.91
N CYS A 3 5.74 80.63 29.74
CA CYS A 3 5.45 79.25 30.01
C CYS A 3 4.22 78.70 29.24
N LEU A 4 4.04 79.16 27.98
CA LEU A 4 2.88 78.69 27.16
C LEU A 4 3.27 78.18 25.77
N VAL A 5 4.56 77.98 25.49
CA VAL A 5 4.95 77.46 24.13
C VAL A 5 5.36 75.96 24.15
N GLY A 6 5.45 75.36 25.33
CA GLY A 6 5.92 73.94 25.42
C GLY A 6 4.85 72.84 25.31
N SER A 7 3.54 73.16 25.36
CA SER A 7 2.49 72.13 25.37
C SER A 7 1.96 71.73 24.01
N GLU A 8 2.07 72.58 23.02
CA GLU A 8 1.57 72.31 21.66
C GLU A 8 2.47 71.34 20.87
N MET A 9 3.79 71.32 21.17
CA MET A 9 4.75 70.51 20.43
C MET A 9 4.72 69.00 20.87
N CYS A 10 4.33 68.73 22.09
CA CYS A 10 4.23 67.34 22.60
C CYS A 10 2.98 66.62 22.13
N ILE A 11 1.90 67.33 21.76
CA ILE A 11 0.65 66.71 21.31
C ILE A 11 0.77 66.26 19.84
N ARG A 12 1.55 66.97 19.04
CA ARG A 12 1.70 66.67 17.61
C ARG A 12 2.51 65.40 17.33
N ASP A 13 3.49 65.12 18.16
CA ASP A 13 4.31 63.91 18.03
C ASP A 13 3.58 62.65 18.50
N ARG A 14 2.60 62.79 19.38
CA ARG A 14 1.83 61.67 19.90
C ARG A 14 0.81 61.13 18.89
N GLU A 15 0.19 61.98 18.09
CA GLU A 15 -0.75 61.59 17.04
C GLU A 15 -0.06 60.92 15.86
N GLY A 16 1.12 61.40 15.47
CA GLY A 16 1.92 60.79 14.40
C GLY A 16 2.42 59.38 14.76
N SER A 17 2.68 59.10 16.02
CA SER A 17 3.10 57.77 16.48
C SER A 17 1.98 56.75 16.52
N ILE A 18 0.75 57.19 16.87
CA ILE A 18 -0.44 56.31 16.90
C ILE A 18 -0.86 55.96 15.49
N MET A 19 -0.85 56.88 14.51
CA MET A 19 -1.16 56.64 13.13
C MET A 19 -0.16 55.67 12.48
N LYS A 20 1.12 55.80 12.76
CA LYS A 20 2.17 54.88 12.26
C LYS A 20 2.01 53.46 12.80
N LYS A 21 1.67 53.28 14.08
CA LYS A 21 1.41 51.99 14.71
C LYS A 21 0.16 51.32 14.11
N ASN A 22 -0.92 52.08 13.87
CA ASN A 22 -2.13 51.58 13.27
C ASN A 22 -1.89 51.18 11.77
N LEU A 23 -1.07 51.96 11.05
CA LEU A 23 -0.69 51.65 9.67
C LEU A 23 0.11 50.35 9.61
N ILE A 24 1.07 50.15 10.49
CA ILE A 24 1.87 48.93 10.57
C ILE A 24 0.97 47.72 10.87
N THR A 25 0.03 47.87 11.82
CA THR A 25 -0.91 46.82 12.19
C THR A 25 -1.82 46.42 10.99
N VAL A 26 -2.28 47.39 10.22
CA VAL A 26 -3.08 47.14 9.02
C VAL A 26 -2.28 46.41 7.93
N ILE A 27 -1.02 46.82 7.75
CA ILE A 27 -0.10 46.15 6.80
C ILE A 27 0.14 44.69 7.20
N ILE A 28 0.40 44.44 8.49
CA ILE A 28 0.60 43.07 8.99
C ILE A 28 -0.67 42.23 8.81
N LEU A 29 -1.84 42.80 9.12
CA LEU A 29 -3.12 42.12 8.94
C LEU A 29 -3.37 41.78 7.47
N ALA A 30 -3.08 42.69 6.57
CA ALA A 30 -3.22 42.46 5.11
C ALA A 30 -2.26 41.35 4.61
N LEU A 31 -1.01 41.35 5.10
CA LEU A 31 -0.05 40.29 4.77
C LEU A 31 -0.49 38.90 5.27
N VAL A 32 -1.02 38.82 6.48
CA VAL A 32 -1.52 37.56 7.04
C VAL A 32 -2.72 37.05 6.24
N LEU A 33 -3.66 37.94 5.88
CA LEU A 33 -4.81 37.59 5.03
C LEU A 33 -4.36 37.11 3.66
N ALA A 34 -3.42 37.80 3.01
CA ALA A 34 -2.88 37.41 1.72
C ALA A 34 -2.21 36.02 1.78
N ASN A 35 -1.46 35.75 2.82
CA ASN A 35 -0.81 34.45 3.02
C ASN A 35 -1.83 33.34 3.26
N LEU A 36 -2.90 33.61 4.00
CA LEU A 36 -3.97 32.63 4.24
C LEU A 36 -4.73 32.30 2.94
N ILE A 37 -5.01 33.29 2.12
CA ILE A 37 -5.65 33.08 0.79
C ILE A 37 -4.72 32.29 -0.11
N LEU A 38 -3.43 32.62 -0.17
CA LEU A 38 -2.45 31.91 -0.98
C LEU A 38 -2.36 30.43 -0.57
N THR A 39 -2.33 30.16 0.73
CA THR A 39 -2.30 28.80 1.28
C THR A 39 -3.56 28.02 0.90
N ALA A 40 -4.74 28.66 0.99
CA ALA A 40 -6.00 28.05 0.58
C ALA A 40 -5.99 27.69 -0.91
N ILE A 41 -5.50 28.56 -1.77
CA ILE A 41 -5.40 28.31 -3.23
C ILE A 41 -4.45 27.14 -3.49
N LEU A 42 -3.29 27.08 -2.82
CA LEU A 42 -2.34 25.97 -2.95
C LEU A 42 -2.96 24.64 -2.54
N VAL A 43 -3.68 24.59 -1.42
CA VAL A 43 -4.35 23.36 -0.96
C VAL A 43 -5.40 22.92 -1.97
N PHE A 44 -6.25 23.82 -2.49
CA PHE A 44 -7.27 23.48 -3.48
C PHE A 44 -6.67 23.09 -4.84
N THR A 45 -5.48 23.56 -5.18
CA THR A 45 -4.83 23.23 -6.46
C THR A 45 -4.09 21.90 -6.39
N ILE A 46 -3.48 21.56 -5.25
CA ILE A 46 -2.66 20.36 -5.10
C ILE A 46 -3.53 19.09 -4.91
N ILE A 47 -4.63 19.17 -4.15
CA ILE A 47 -5.51 18.03 -3.89
C ILE A 47 -6.06 17.36 -5.17
N PRO A 48 -6.58 18.07 -6.18
CA PRO A 48 -7.05 17.43 -7.41
C PRO A 48 -5.92 16.90 -8.29
N GLN A 49 -4.69 17.42 -8.19
CA GLN A 49 -3.56 16.94 -8.97
C GLN A 49 -3.05 15.58 -8.50
N THR A 50 -3.06 15.31 -7.18
CA THR A 50 -2.67 14.02 -6.62
C THR A 50 -3.60 12.89 -7.09
N LYS A 51 -4.90 13.15 -7.23
CA LYS A 51 -5.85 12.15 -7.77
C LYS A 51 -5.63 11.87 -9.25
N LYS A 52 -5.29 12.88 -10.05
CA LYS A 52 -4.98 12.71 -11.48
C LYS A 52 -3.61 12.04 -11.70
N SER A 53 -2.65 12.30 -10.83
CA SER A 53 -1.34 11.65 -10.87
C SER A 53 -1.45 10.15 -10.59
N ASN A 54 -2.27 9.75 -9.62
CA ASN A 54 -2.49 8.34 -9.33
C ASN A 54 -3.23 7.64 -10.49
N GLN A 55 -4.20 8.29 -11.13
CA GLN A 55 -4.87 7.74 -12.33
C GLN A 55 -3.92 7.61 -13.54
N LEU A 56 -2.97 8.53 -13.71
CA LEU A 56 -1.94 8.43 -14.74
C LEU A 56 -0.94 7.30 -14.45
N ILE A 57 -0.59 7.11 -13.18
CA ILE A 57 0.26 5.99 -12.74
C ILE A 57 -0.47 4.66 -12.99
N ASP A 58 -1.75 4.56 -12.66
CA ASP A 58 -2.56 3.36 -12.94
C ASP A 58 -2.70 3.08 -14.43
N GLN A 59 -2.87 4.12 -15.26
CA GLN A 59 -2.93 3.98 -16.73
C GLN A 59 -1.58 3.61 -17.34
N VAL A 60 -0.48 4.17 -16.84
CA VAL A 60 0.88 3.83 -17.28
C VAL A 60 1.23 2.42 -16.81
N CYS A 61 0.90 2.05 -15.58
CA CYS A 61 1.08 0.68 -15.10
C CYS A 61 0.26 -0.33 -15.90
N SER A 62 -0.98 0.01 -16.28
CA SER A 62 -1.81 -0.84 -17.15
C SER A 62 -1.25 -0.94 -18.58
N ALA A 63 -0.71 0.14 -19.13
CA ALA A 63 -0.10 0.14 -20.47
C ALA A 63 1.25 -0.62 -20.47
N ILE A 64 2.05 -0.47 -19.42
CA ILE A 64 3.31 -1.21 -19.26
C ILE A 64 3.04 -2.70 -19.02
N ASN A 65 1.99 -3.05 -18.26
CA ASN A 65 1.57 -4.46 -18.12
C ASN A 65 1.13 -5.09 -19.45
N LEU A 66 0.60 -4.31 -20.40
CA LEU A 66 0.29 -4.83 -21.74
C LEU A 66 1.54 -5.03 -22.60
N GLU A 67 2.58 -4.23 -22.39
CA GLU A 67 3.86 -4.37 -23.12
C GLU A 67 4.79 -5.41 -22.49
N LEU A 68 4.70 -5.63 -21.17
CA LEU A 68 5.47 -6.67 -20.48
C LEU A 68 4.84 -8.08 -20.60
N GLN A 69 3.61 -8.21 -21.08
CA GLN A 69 3.01 -9.54 -21.38
C GLN A 69 3.68 -10.26 -22.56
N SER A 70 4.64 -9.65 -23.25
CA SER A 70 5.50 -10.34 -24.21
C SER A 70 6.90 -10.71 -23.68
N GLY A 71 7.15 -10.54 -22.39
CA GLY A 71 8.41 -10.92 -21.77
C GLY A 71 8.36 -10.81 -20.25
N GLU A 72 8.31 -11.96 -19.62
CA GLU A 72 8.56 -12.19 -18.20
C GLU A 72 7.65 -11.47 -17.18
N ASN A 73 6.57 -12.18 -16.77
CA ASN A 73 5.68 -11.84 -15.67
C ASN A 73 6.41 -11.92 -14.33
N THR A 74 6.66 -10.76 -13.72
CA THR A 74 6.82 -10.69 -12.28
C THR A 74 5.77 -9.68 -11.77
N PRO A 75 4.72 -10.11 -11.03
CA PRO A 75 3.81 -9.20 -10.35
C PRO A 75 4.60 -8.35 -9.38
N ALA A 76 4.38 -7.05 -9.38
CA ALA A 76 4.94 -6.14 -8.40
C ALA A 76 4.34 -6.44 -7.01
N THR A 77 4.88 -7.43 -6.34
CA THR A 77 4.82 -7.54 -4.90
C THR A 77 5.49 -6.27 -4.34
N PRO A 78 4.93 -5.55 -3.36
CA PRO A 78 5.64 -4.45 -2.72
C PRO A 78 7.03 -4.95 -2.35
N GLU A 79 8.06 -4.29 -2.86
CA GLU A 79 9.46 -4.69 -2.67
C GLU A 79 9.83 -4.53 -1.20
N VAL A 80 9.50 -5.56 -0.41
CA VAL A 80 10.02 -5.68 0.95
C VAL A 80 11.48 -6.12 0.81
N PRO A 81 12.44 -5.37 1.38
CA PRO A 81 13.84 -5.79 1.36
C PRO A 81 13.99 -7.21 1.89
N ILE A 82 14.79 -8.04 1.24
CA ILE A 82 14.98 -9.45 1.57
C ILE A 82 15.39 -9.67 3.04
N GLU A 83 16.07 -8.69 3.63
CA GLU A 83 16.49 -8.67 5.04
C GLU A 83 15.31 -8.53 6.02
N ASP A 84 14.17 -8.01 5.54
CA ASP A 84 12.93 -7.86 6.32
C ASP A 84 11.90 -8.96 6.00
N VAL A 85 12.28 -9.95 5.20
CA VAL A 85 11.44 -11.09 4.84
C VAL A 85 11.83 -12.32 5.64
N GLU A 86 10.87 -12.85 6.41
CA GLU A 86 10.96 -14.15 7.04
C GLU A 86 10.22 -15.19 6.19
N THR A 87 10.79 -16.40 6.07
CA THR A 87 10.13 -17.48 5.34
C THR A 87 9.51 -18.48 6.33
N TYR A 88 8.21 -18.69 6.21
CA TYR A 88 7.47 -19.72 6.95
C TYR A 88 7.16 -20.89 6.02
N ALA A 89 7.80 -22.03 6.22
CA ALA A 89 7.52 -23.25 5.46
C ALA A 89 6.37 -24.04 6.09
N ILE A 90 5.37 -24.39 5.29
CA ILE A 90 4.32 -25.34 5.70
C ILE A 90 4.92 -26.74 5.53
N THR A 91 5.12 -27.42 6.65
CA THR A 91 5.89 -28.68 6.74
C THR A 91 5.25 -29.83 6.00
N ASP A 92 3.92 -29.87 5.95
CA ASP A 92 3.19 -30.93 5.27
C ASP A 92 3.07 -30.59 3.77
N GLY A 93 3.48 -31.52 2.93
CA GLY A 93 3.28 -31.39 1.48
C GLY A 93 1.78 -31.48 1.13
N PHE A 94 1.43 -30.79 0.07
CA PHE A 94 0.07 -30.79 -0.47
C PHE A 94 -0.07 -31.87 -1.54
N THR A 95 -1.15 -32.64 -1.47
CA THR A 95 -1.62 -33.52 -2.55
C THR A 95 -3.08 -33.19 -2.80
N VAL A 96 -3.34 -32.50 -3.90
CA VAL A 96 -4.66 -31.92 -4.19
C VAL A 96 -5.17 -32.48 -5.51
N ASN A 97 -6.41 -32.97 -5.51
CA ASN A 97 -7.10 -33.29 -6.74
C ASN A 97 -7.48 -31.97 -7.45
N LEU A 98 -7.08 -31.85 -8.70
CA LEU A 98 -7.45 -30.72 -9.53
C LEU A 98 -8.85 -30.88 -10.09
N LYS A 99 -9.46 -29.78 -10.48
CA LYS A 99 -10.73 -29.77 -11.20
C LYS A 99 -10.56 -30.51 -12.53
N GLN A 100 -11.55 -31.30 -12.89
CA GLN A 100 -11.57 -32.03 -14.17
C GLN A 100 -11.53 -31.04 -15.34
N GLY A 101 -10.57 -31.21 -16.22
CA GLY A 101 -10.43 -30.46 -17.47
C GLY A 101 -11.31 -30.99 -18.61
N GLU A 102 -11.07 -30.45 -19.81
CA GLU A 102 -11.80 -30.86 -21.03
C GLU A 102 -11.50 -32.29 -21.47
N ASP A 103 -10.35 -32.83 -21.04
CA ASP A 103 -9.92 -34.21 -21.31
C ASP A 103 -10.73 -35.26 -20.53
N GLY A 104 -11.58 -34.85 -19.59
CA GLY A 104 -12.43 -35.70 -18.78
C GLY A 104 -11.67 -36.58 -17.78
N LYS A 105 -10.38 -36.37 -17.57
CA LYS A 105 -9.55 -37.12 -16.62
C LYS A 105 -9.44 -36.41 -15.27
N GLN A 106 -9.17 -37.20 -14.24
CA GLN A 106 -8.84 -36.67 -12.94
C GLN A 106 -7.32 -36.45 -12.85
N HIS A 107 -6.93 -35.22 -12.54
CA HIS A 107 -5.56 -34.85 -12.33
C HIS A 107 -5.30 -34.49 -10.87
N TYR A 108 -4.06 -34.59 -10.43
CA TYR A 108 -3.66 -34.12 -9.12
C TYR A 108 -2.32 -33.37 -9.15
N ALA A 109 -2.14 -32.50 -8.19
CA ALA A 109 -0.92 -31.76 -7.97
C ALA A 109 -0.32 -32.10 -6.62
N VAL A 110 1.00 -32.36 -6.61
CA VAL A 110 1.80 -32.52 -5.40
C VAL A 110 2.79 -31.38 -5.32
N PHE A 111 2.80 -30.63 -4.23
CA PHE A 111 3.68 -29.48 -4.08
C PHE A 111 3.89 -29.14 -2.60
N SER A 112 4.93 -28.35 -2.31
CA SER A 112 5.17 -27.78 -0.99
C SER A 112 5.01 -26.26 -1.07
N VAL A 113 4.53 -25.64 0.01
CA VAL A 113 4.26 -24.21 0.10
C VAL A 113 5.11 -23.58 1.19
N SER A 114 5.67 -22.41 0.89
CA SER A 114 6.23 -21.51 1.89
C SER A 114 5.69 -20.09 1.71
N LEU A 115 5.49 -19.41 2.81
CA LEU A 115 4.97 -18.04 2.85
C LEU A 115 6.11 -17.08 3.16
N SER A 116 6.18 -15.97 2.44
CA SER A 116 7.09 -14.87 2.73
C SER A 116 6.37 -13.84 3.61
N LEU A 117 6.95 -13.52 4.76
CA LEU A 117 6.37 -12.65 5.79
C LEU A 117 7.19 -11.37 5.91
N ASN A 118 6.52 -10.22 5.91
CA ASN A 118 7.14 -8.93 6.18
C ASN A 118 7.23 -8.70 7.70
N THR A 119 8.44 -8.83 8.24
CA THR A 119 8.71 -8.69 9.69
C THR A 119 8.51 -7.27 10.21
N LYS A 120 8.47 -6.27 9.32
CA LYS A 120 8.28 -4.85 9.68
C LYS A 120 6.81 -4.43 9.67
N SER A 121 5.92 -5.23 9.11
CA SER A 121 4.50 -4.88 9.06
C SER A 121 3.86 -4.92 10.47
N ASP A 122 2.84 -4.09 10.66
CA ASP A 122 2.06 -4.11 11.89
C ASP A 122 1.27 -5.43 12.04
N GLY A 123 0.89 -6.04 10.93
CA GLY A 123 0.24 -7.35 10.89
C GLY A 123 1.13 -8.45 11.45
N TYR A 124 2.45 -8.42 11.17
CA TYR A 124 3.38 -9.40 11.72
C TYR A 124 3.35 -9.43 13.25
N LYS A 125 3.34 -8.27 13.91
CA LYS A 125 3.24 -8.16 15.37
C LYS A 125 1.87 -8.57 15.89
N THR A 126 0.81 -8.16 15.17
CA THR A 126 -0.58 -8.42 15.58
C THR A 126 -0.94 -9.89 15.52
N TYR A 127 -0.49 -10.59 14.49
CA TYR A 127 -0.81 -12.01 14.26
C TYR A 127 0.25 -12.98 14.78
N GLY A 128 1.35 -12.47 15.35
CA GLY A 128 2.38 -13.26 16.02
C GLY A 128 3.38 -13.92 15.07
N GLY A 129 3.57 -13.37 13.87
CA GLY A 129 4.56 -13.85 12.90
C GLY A 129 4.42 -15.33 12.58
N SER A 130 5.55 -16.04 12.46
CA SER A 130 5.61 -17.47 12.15
C SER A 130 4.96 -18.36 13.22
N GLU A 131 5.07 -18.01 14.51
CA GLU A 131 4.41 -18.74 15.59
C GLU A 131 2.89 -18.63 15.53
N GLY A 132 2.39 -17.44 15.21
CA GLY A 132 0.97 -17.18 15.02
C GLY A 132 0.38 -17.92 13.82
N LEU A 133 1.16 -18.06 12.73
CA LEU A 133 0.79 -18.87 11.57
C LEU A 133 0.80 -20.37 11.90
N ALA A 134 1.77 -20.84 12.66
CA ALA A 134 1.83 -22.24 13.08
C ALA A 134 0.56 -22.67 13.85
N ALA A 135 0.03 -21.78 14.70
CA ALA A 135 -1.24 -22.04 15.40
C ALA A 135 -2.46 -22.12 14.48
N LYS A 136 -2.37 -21.61 13.26
CA LYS A 136 -3.46 -21.55 12.27
C LYS A 136 -3.18 -22.37 11.01
N VAL A 137 -2.08 -23.15 11.00
CA VAL A 137 -1.59 -23.86 9.81
C VAL A 137 -2.66 -24.75 9.18
N THR A 138 -3.46 -25.44 9.97
CA THR A 138 -4.53 -26.32 9.46
C THR A 138 -5.59 -25.56 8.67
N ILE A 139 -5.94 -24.34 9.11
CA ILE A 139 -6.91 -23.50 8.40
C ILE A 139 -6.29 -23.01 7.08
N ILE A 140 -5.03 -22.55 7.14
CA ILE A 140 -4.29 -22.11 5.96
C ILE A 140 -4.19 -23.24 4.94
N GLN A 141 -3.85 -24.46 5.36
CA GLN A 141 -3.78 -25.63 4.50
C GLN A 141 -5.15 -25.93 3.85
N SER A 142 -6.23 -25.84 4.61
CA SER A 142 -7.58 -26.04 4.10
C SER A 142 -7.95 -25.06 3.01
N GLU A 143 -7.62 -23.77 3.19
CA GLU A 143 -7.89 -22.75 2.19
C GLU A 143 -7.04 -22.96 0.93
N ILE A 144 -5.75 -23.25 1.07
CA ILE A 144 -4.86 -23.55 -0.05
C ILE A 144 -5.42 -24.75 -0.85
N ASN A 145 -5.82 -25.83 -0.18
CA ASN A 145 -6.43 -27.00 -0.83
C ASN A 145 -7.70 -26.63 -1.60
N THR A 146 -8.55 -25.80 -1.01
CA THR A 146 -9.81 -25.36 -1.63
C THR A 146 -9.56 -24.55 -2.90
N ILE A 147 -8.60 -23.61 -2.84
CA ILE A 147 -8.23 -22.79 -3.99
C ILE A 147 -7.67 -23.66 -5.11
N VAL A 148 -6.68 -24.48 -4.81
CA VAL A 148 -6.00 -25.34 -5.81
C VAL A 148 -6.96 -26.36 -6.44
N ASN A 149 -7.89 -26.93 -5.67
CA ASN A 149 -8.93 -27.83 -6.19
C ASN A 149 -9.87 -27.16 -7.22
N GLY A 150 -9.98 -25.85 -7.19
CA GLY A 150 -10.74 -25.05 -8.16
C GLY A 150 -10.11 -24.94 -9.55
N TYR A 151 -8.82 -25.28 -9.69
CA TYR A 151 -8.05 -25.15 -10.93
C TYR A 151 -8.02 -26.45 -11.72
N THR A 152 -8.12 -26.37 -13.04
CA THR A 152 -7.78 -27.45 -13.95
C THR A 152 -6.25 -27.59 -14.06
N LEU A 153 -5.75 -28.69 -14.62
CA LEU A 153 -4.33 -28.91 -14.83
C LEU A 153 -3.66 -27.78 -15.66
N ASP A 154 -4.33 -27.37 -16.73
CA ASP A 154 -3.82 -26.31 -17.61
C ASP A 154 -3.80 -24.95 -16.91
N GLU A 155 -4.86 -24.61 -16.18
CA GLU A 155 -4.93 -23.38 -15.39
C GLU A 155 -3.90 -23.36 -14.26
N PHE A 156 -3.70 -24.49 -13.58
CA PHE A 156 -2.71 -24.61 -12.51
C PHE A 156 -1.29 -24.39 -13.03
N ASN A 157 -0.94 -24.97 -14.19
CA ASN A 157 0.38 -24.84 -14.79
C ASN A 157 0.58 -23.50 -15.52
N ALA A 158 -0.49 -22.74 -15.77
CA ALA A 158 -0.41 -21.47 -16.49
C ALA A 158 0.50 -20.46 -15.77
N ASN A 159 1.29 -19.73 -16.56
CA ASN A 159 2.17 -18.66 -16.06
C ASN A 159 3.11 -19.09 -14.91
N GLY A 160 3.55 -20.35 -14.87
CA GLY A 160 4.43 -20.83 -13.81
C GLY A 160 3.77 -20.79 -12.43
N TYR A 161 2.49 -21.17 -12.36
CA TYR A 161 1.66 -21.19 -11.14
C TYR A 161 1.30 -19.82 -10.56
N GLN A 162 1.55 -18.72 -11.30
CA GLN A 162 1.42 -17.38 -10.75
C GLN A 162 -0.03 -17.06 -10.35
N ASN A 163 -1.00 -17.38 -11.20
CA ASN A 163 -2.41 -17.14 -10.92
C ASN A 163 -2.86 -17.81 -9.61
N VAL A 164 -2.44 -19.04 -9.40
CA VAL A 164 -2.76 -19.81 -8.17
C VAL A 164 -2.09 -19.18 -6.96
N LYS A 165 -0.82 -18.76 -7.08
CA LYS A 165 -0.10 -18.09 -6.00
C LYS A 165 -0.76 -16.78 -5.61
N ASP A 166 -1.21 -16.00 -6.59
CA ASP A 166 -1.86 -14.71 -6.37
C ASP A 166 -3.21 -14.87 -5.68
N ASP A 167 -4.01 -15.88 -6.09
CA ASP A 167 -5.29 -16.18 -5.45
C ASP A 167 -5.10 -16.69 -4.01
N ILE A 168 -4.09 -17.52 -3.76
CA ILE A 168 -3.73 -17.96 -2.41
C ILE A 168 -3.29 -16.76 -1.58
N LEU A 169 -2.40 -15.91 -2.10
CA LEU A 169 -1.91 -14.74 -1.39
C LEU A 169 -3.06 -13.81 -0.99
N LYS A 170 -3.92 -13.49 -1.93
CA LYS A 170 -5.10 -12.65 -1.70
C LYS A 170 -6.02 -13.23 -0.64
N THR A 171 -6.34 -14.51 -0.74
CA THR A 171 -7.22 -15.16 0.23
C THR A 171 -6.60 -15.17 1.63
N LEU A 172 -5.30 -15.45 1.74
CA LEU A 172 -4.61 -15.39 3.02
C LEU A 172 -4.58 -13.96 3.58
N GLN A 173 -4.30 -12.95 2.77
CA GLN A 173 -4.36 -11.55 3.21
C GLN A 173 -5.76 -11.19 3.71
N ASP A 174 -6.81 -11.57 3.00
CA ASP A 174 -8.21 -11.34 3.40
C ASP A 174 -8.55 -12.04 4.73
N MET A 175 -8.08 -13.28 4.95
CA MET A 175 -8.24 -14.02 6.22
C MET A 175 -7.58 -13.30 7.40
N PHE A 176 -6.49 -12.59 7.16
CA PHE A 176 -5.78 -11.79 8.15
C PHE A 176 -6.18 -10.30 8.10
N GLY A 177 -7.43 -10.02 7.72
CA GLY A 177 -8.02 -8.69 7.77
C GLY A 177 -7.48 -7.71 6.74
N GLY A 178 -7.02 -8.19 5.59
CA GLY A 178 -6.40 -7.38 4.54
C GLY A 178 -4.99 -6.91 4.90
N SER A 179 -4.33 -7.60 5.84
CA SER A 179 -2.98 -7.25 6.28
C SER A 179 -1.92 -7.66 5.24
N ASP A 180 -0.93 -6.82 5.08
CA ASP A 180 0.21 -6.97 4.17
C ASP A 180 1.39 -7.73 4.79
N PHE A 181 1.19 -8.42 5.91
CA PHE A 181 2.30 -9.14 6.54
C PHE A 181 2.70 -10.42 5.78
N ILE A 182 1.77 -11.05 5.04
CA ILE A 182 2.09 -12.10 4.07
C ILE A 182 2.28 -11.40 2.73
N VAL A 183 3.50 -11.43 2.22
CA VAL A 183 3.87 -10.70 0.99
C VAL A 183 4.14 -11.63 -0.20
N GLY A 184 4.17 -12.94 0.02
CA GLY A 184 4.40 -13.87 -1.07
C GLY A 184 4.06 -15.32 -0.73
N VAL A 185 3.70 -16.08 -1.77
CA VAL A 185 3.46 -17.52 -1.71
C VAL A 185 4.44 -18.18 -2.67
N ASN A 186 5.23 -19.11 -2.16
CA ASN A 186 6.23 -19.80 -2.95
C ASN A 186 5.92 -21.30 -3.00
N PHE A 187 5.93 -21.84 -4.21
CA PHE A 187 5.80 -23.28 -4.43
C PHE A 187 7.18 -23.91 -4.64
N SER A 188 7.37 -25.09 -4.09
CA SER A 188 8.52 -25.91 -4.32
C SER A 188 8.12 -27.37 -4.55
N SER A 189 9.00 -28.15 -5.20
CA SER A 189 8.79 -29.57 -5.46
C SER A 189 7.44 -29.87 -6.16
N VAL A 190 7.06 -29.04 -7.14
CA VAL A 190 5.80 -29.20 -7.85
C VAL A 190 5.86 -30.37 -8.81
N GLN A 191 4.89 -31.27 -8.72
CA GLN A 191 4.64 -32.40 -9.61
C GLN A 191 3.16 -32.46 -9.93
N THR A 192 2.81 -32.69 -11.18
CA THR A 192 1.42 -32.83 -11.65
C THR A 192 1.25 -34.10 -12.50
N GLU A 193 0.17 -34.80 -12.32
CA GLU A 193 -0.24 -35.96 -13.15
C GLU A 193 -1.71 -35.87 -13.51
#